data_acec0f2216ef9542b9c6ae7bbe9321fb
#
_entry.id   acec0f2216ef9542b9c6ae7bbe9321fb
#
_cell.length_a   1.000
_cell.length_b   1.000
_cell.length_c   1.000
_cell.angle_alpha   90.00
_cell.angle_beta   90.00
_cell.angle_gamma   90.00
#
_symmetry.space_group_name_H-M   'P 1'
#
loop_
_entity.id
_entity.type
_entity.pdbx_description
1 polymer ?
#
loop_
_entity_poly.entity_id
_entity_poly.type
_entity_poly.pdbx_seq_one_letter_code
_entity_poly.pdbx_strand_id
1 'polypeptide(L)'
;FFLQLRIGGLQLELNSLGDEQCRPAYRRLLQRFLESKQADLCENCRRRTATNPLRVLDCKNDSCRKATADAPMMIDHLCDACRTHHRAVTDGLEALTIPYVKNPRLVRGLDYYNRTSFEWTTTRLGAQNAIAGGGRYDGLVALLGGDPAPAIGFALGMERMAELLPPETGRPVPPDLFMAALGERARRWLQPVTMRLRAEGVRVEAEYEEASLKSQMRRADKLGARLVCIVGENELASGRIVIKNLRTASQETVAADRLLDEIRKRLPPAGPAAPPPGGSGPSTAG
;
A
#
# COMPACT_ATOMS: atom_id res chain seq x y z
N PHE A 1 -3.83 10.56 -2.61
CA PHE A 1 -3.06 9.46 -2.02
C PHE A 1 -1.80 9.15 -2.84
N PHE A 2 -1.88 8.69 -4.10
CA PHE A 2 -0.70 8.35 -4.92
C PHE A 2 0.25 9.53 -5.14
N LEU A 3 -0.29 10.73 -5.36
CA LEU A 3 0.52 11.95 -5.48
C LEU A 3 1.30 12.26 -4.20
N GLN A 4 0.69 12.04 -3.03
CA GLN A 4 1.37 12.22 -1.73
C GLN A 4 2.54 11.24 -1.56
N LEU A 5 2.41 10.02 -2.10
CA LEU A 5 3.48 9.02 -2.13
C LEU A 5 4.48 9.24 -3.28
N ARG A 6 4.28 10.25 -4.11
CA ARG A 6 5.09 10.53 -5.32
C ARG A 6 5.11 9.36 -6.31
N ILE A 7 4.04 8.57 -6.34
CA ILE A 7 3.86 7.50 -7.32
C ILE A 7 3.21 8.10 -8.56
N GLY A 8 3.98 8.25 -9.62
CA GLY A 8 3.53 8.73 -10.92
C GLY A 8 3.37 7.60 -11.94
N GLY A 9 2.91 7.96 -13.15
CA GLY A 9 2.74 7.01 -14.25
C GLY A 9 1.58 6.04 -14.03
N LEU A 10 0.52 6.51 -13.36
CA LEU A 10 -0.69 5.75 -13.10
C LEU A 10 -1.81 6.17 -14.05
N GLN A 11 -2.62 5.20 -14.45
CA GLN A 11 -3.83 5.40 -15.25
C GLN A 11 -5.04 4.89 -14.48
N LEU A 12 -6.06 5.72 -14.35
CA LEU A 12 -7.36 5.32 -13.83
C LEU A 12 -8.19 4.71 -14.97
N GLU A 13 -8.54 3.45 -14.86
CA GLU A 13 -9.47 2.78 -15.75
C GLU A 13 -10.86 2.72 -15.09
N LEU A 14 -11.90 3.05 -15.87
CA LEU A 14 -13.27 3.15 -15.39
C LEU A 14 -14.21 2.37 -16.29
N ASN A 15 -15.16 1.65 -15.68
CA ASN A 15 -16.26 0.99 -16.37
C ASN A 15 -17.56 1.05 -15.54
N SER A 16 -18.67 0.71 -16.18
CA SER A 16 -19.93 0.41 -15.53
C SER A 16 -20.35 -1.02 -15.78
N LEU A 17 -20.60 -1.76 -14.71
CA LEU A 17 -21.05 -3.16 -14.75
C LEU A 17 -22.59 -3.29 -14.81
N GLY A 18 -23.31 -2.16 -14.90
CA GLY A 18 -24.76 -2.14 -14.80
C GLY A 18 -25.28 -2.59 -13.43
N ASP A 19 -26.57 -2.74 -13.33
CA ASP A 19 -27.26 -3.19 -12.12
C ASP A 19 -28.25 -4.33 -12.43
N GLU A 20 -29.09 -4.65 -11.50
CA GLU A 20 -30.08 -5.74 -11.61
C GLU A 20 -31.09 -5.54 -12.74
N GLN A 21 -31.34 -4.30 -13.20
CA GLN A 21 -32.25 -4.01 -14.28
C GLN A 21 -31.66 -4.29 -15.66
N CYS A 22 -30.42 -3.88 -15.91
CA CYS A 22 -29.81 -3.97 -17.23
C CYS A 22 -28.87 -5.19 -17.40
N ARG A 23 -28.20 -5.66 -16.35
CA ARG A 23 -27.23 -6.74 -16.43
C ARG A 23 -27.81 -8.09 -16.92
N PRO A 24 -29.02 -8.53 -16.52
CA PRO A 24 -29.56 -9.81 -16.99
C PRO A 24 -29.76 -9.88 -18.50
N ALA A 25 -30.25 -8.80 -19.12
CA ALA A 25 -30.44 -8.74 -20.57
C ALA A 25 -29.09 -8.76 -21.32
N TYR A 26 -28.15 -7.95 -20.84
CA TYR A 26 -26.80 -7.92 -21.42
C TYR A 26 -26.06 -9.26 -21.24
N ARG A 27 -26.19 -9.92 -20.09
CA ARG A 27 -25.57 -11.24 -19.84
C ARG A 27 -26.04 -12.26 -20.88
N ARG A 28 -27.33 -12.31 -21.18
CA ARG A 28 -27.87 -13.19 -22.23
C ARG A 28 -27.35 -12.86 -23.61
N LEU A 29 -27.22 -11.58 -23.93
CA LEU A 29 -26.65 -11.11 -25.21
C LEU A 29 -25.19 -11.56 -25.34
N LEU A 30 -24.37 -11.27 -24.33
CA LEU A 30 -22.96 -11.63 -24.33
C LEU A 30 -22.78 -13.16 -24.35
N GLN A 31 -23.60 -13.92 -23.62
CA GLN A 31 -23.53 -15.37 -23.63
C GLN A 31 -23.76 -15.94 -25.03
N ARG A 32 -24.81 -15.51 -25.74
CA ARG A 32 -25.07 -15.93 -27.13
C ARG A 32 -23.90 -15.59 -28.06
N PHE A 33 -23.32 -14.41 -27.91
CA PHE A 33 -22.12 -14.02 -28.67
C PHE A 33 -20.96 -14.99 -28.39
N LEU A 34 -20.67 -15.28 -27.11
CA LEU A 34 -19.58 -16.19 -26.74
C LEU A 34 -19.82 -17.64 -27.16
N GLU A 35 -21.05 -18.09 -27.17
CA GLU A 35 -21.44 -19.42 -27.69
C GLU A 35 -21.08 -19.56 -29.17
N SER A 36 -21.25 -18.52 -29.97
CA SER A 36 -20.81 -18.50 -31.39
C SER A 36 -19.30 -18.52 -31.59
N LYS A 37 -18.51 -18.22 -30.55
CA LYS A 37 -17.04 -18.14 -30.58
C LYS A 37 -16.33 -19.25 -29.79
N GLN A 38 -17.05 -20.28 -29.36
CA GLN A 38 -16.55 -21.35 -28.47
C GLN A 38 -15.25 -21.99 -28.94
N ALA A 39 -15.06 -22.17 -30.26
CA ALA A 39 -13.87 -22.78 -30.83
C ALA A 39 -12.60 -21.99 -30.55
N ASP A 40 -12.69 -20.65 -30.51
CA ASP A 40 -11.57 -19.74 -30.36
C ASP A 40 -11.27 -19.39 -28.88
N LEU A 41 -12.15 -19.82 -27.97
CA LEU A 41 -12.00 -19.57 -26.54
C LEU A 41 -11.11 -20.62 -25.86
N CYS A 42 -10.28 -20.18 -24.89
CA CYS A 42 -9.58 -21.11 -24.02
C CYS A 42 -10.56 -21.90 -23.13
N GLU A 43 -10.12 -23.03 -22.60
CA GLU A 43 -10.94 -23.93 -21.78
C GLU A 43 -11.63 -23.21 -20.62
N ASN A 44 -10.91 -22.36 -19.90
CA ASN A 44 -11.48 -21.57 -18.80
C ASN A 44 -12.59 -20.61 -19.28
N CYS A 45 -12.42 -19.99 -20.45
CA CYS A 45 -13.41 -19.08 -21.00
C CYS A 45 -14.65 -19.84 -21.53
N ARG A 46 -14.50 -21.04 -22.08
CA ARG A 46 -15.63 -21.91 -22.45
C ARG A 46 -16.50 -22.22 -21.25
N ARG A 47 -15.92 -22.60 -20.11
CA ARG A 47 -16.66 -22.81 -18.85
C ARG A 47 -17.33 -21.54 -18.35
N ARG A 48 -16.63 -20.40 -18.41
CA ARG A 48 -17.14 -19.08 -17.98
C ARG A 48 -18.29 -18.58 -18.83
N THR A 49 -18.39 -18.97 -20.09
CA THR A 49 -19.50 -18.58 -20.96
C THR A 49 -20.87 -18.90 -20.31
N ALA A 50 -21.02 -20.05 -19.67
CA ALA A 50 -22.25 -20.42 -18.99
C ALA A 50 -22.37 -19.83 -17.58
N THR A 51 -21.27 -19.80 -16.80
CA THR A 51 -21.29 -19.43 -15.39
C THR A 51 -21.16 -17.94 -15.14
N ASN A 52 -20.18 -17.29 -15.77
CA ASN A 52 -19.91 -15.84 -15.65
C ASN A 52 -19.32 -15.27 -16.95
N PRO A 53 -20.15 -14.98 -17.96
CA PRO A 53 -19.70 -14.55 -19.29
C PRO A 53 -18.92 -13.23 -19.26
N LEU A 54 -19.20 -12.31 -18.32
CA LEU A 54 -18.46 -11.05 -18.22
C LEU A 54 -16.96 -11.30 -17.99
N ARG A 55 -16.60 -12.34 -17.24
CA ARG A 55 -15.19 -12.69 -16.96
C ARG A 55 -14.41 -13.14 -18.20
N VAL A 56 -15.07 -13.45 -19.30
CA VAL A 56 -14.43 -13.79 -20.57
C VAL A 56 -13.80 -12.54 -21.19
N LEU A 57 -14.40 -11.36 -21.00
CA LEU A 57 -13.90 -10.07 -21.51
C LEU A 57 -12.55 -9.68 -20.91
N ASP A 58 -12.25 -10.12 -19.67
CA ASP A 58 -10.98 -9.85 -18.98
C ASP A 58 -9.93 -10.95 -19.21
N CYS A 59 -10.16 -11.88 -20.13
CA CYS A 59 -9.20 -12.93 -20.39
C CYS A 59 -7.90 -12.37 -21.01
N LYS A 60 -6.76 -12.82 -20.47
CA LYS A 60 -5.43 -12.37 -20.92
C LYS A 60 -4.88 -13.21 -22.10
N ASN A 61 -5.56 -14.30 -22.45
CA ASN A 61 -5.19 -15.15 -23.57
C ASN A 61 -5.49 -14.43 -24.88
N ASP A 62 -4.52 -14.38 -25.80
CA ASP A 62 -4.62 -13.65 -27.06
C ASP A 62 -5.71 -14.18 -27.98
N SER A 63 -5.94 -15.52 -28.03
CA SER A 63 -7.03 -16.09 -28.81
C SER A 63 -8.39 -15.60 -28.32
N CYS A 64 -8.61 -15.60 -27.00
CA CYS A 64 -9.84 -15.09 -26.39
C CYS A 64 -10.01 -13.58 -26.63
N ARG A 65 -8.93 -12.81 -26.54
CA ARG A 65 -8.96 -11.35 -26.79
C ARG A 65 -9.37 -11.04 -28.24
N LYS A 66 -8.83 -11.79 -29.19
CA LYS A 66 -9.20 -11.69 -30.61
C LYS A 66 -10.65 -12.12 -30.85
N ALA A 67 -11.06 -13.28 -30.31
CA ALA A 67 -12.42 -13.80 -30.45
C ALA A 67 -13.49 -12.88 -29.84
N THR A 68 -13.12 -12.07 -28.85
CA THR A 68 -14.03 -11.13 -28.18
C THR A 68 -13.81 -9.67 -28.57
N ALA A 69 -13.08 -9.40 -29.67
CA ALA A 69 -12.83 -8.03 -30.11
C ALA A 69 -14.15 -7.26 -30.36
N ASP A 70 -15.09 -7.93 -31.02
CA ASP A 70 -16.40 -7.38 -31.40
C ASP A 70 -17.52 -7.73 -30.40
N ALA A 71 -17.17 -8.15 -29.19
CA ALA A 71 -18.16 -8.49 -28.19
C ALA A 71 -18.98 -7.26 -27.78
N PRO A 72 -20.30 -7.42 -27.57
CA PRO A 72 -21.11 -6.32 -27.02
C PRO A 72 -20.57 -5.91 -25.65
N MET A 73 -20.48 -4.60 -25.39
CA MET A 73 -19.93 -4.07 -24.14
C MET A 73 -21.06 -3.58 -23.22
N MET A 74 -20.94 -3.82 -21.90
CA MET A 74 -21.97 -3.45 -20.94
C MET A 74 -22.32 -1.96 -20.98
N ILE A 75 -21.35 -1.11 -21.25
CA ILE A 75 -21.50 0.36 -21.27
C ILE A 75 -22.56 0.81 -22.31
N ASP A 76 -22.74 0.05 -23.40
CA ASP A 76 -23.67 0.34 -24.50
C ASP A 76 -25.10 -0.17 -24.17
N HIS A 77 -25.24 -0.98 -23.12
CA HIS A 77 -26.51 -1.62 -22.70
C HIS A 77 -27.00 -1.21 -21.32
N LEU A 78 -26.54 -0.05 -20.84
CA LEU A 78 -26.94 0.48 -19.55
C LEU A 78 -28.40 0.98 -19.58
N CYS A 79 -29.16 0.71 -18.53
CA CYS A 79 -30.43 1.40 -18.29
C CYS A 79 -30.19 2.89 -17.98
N ASP A 80 -31.23 3.69 -18.04
CA ASP A 80 -31.13 5.15 -17.85
C ASP A 80 -30.54 5.52 -16.48
N ALA A 81 -30.94 4.81 -15.43
CA ALA A 81 -30.39 5.02 -14.08
C ALA A 81 -28.87 4.77 -14.02
N CYS A 82 -28.38 3.66 -14.63
CA CYS A 82 -26.96 3.37 -14.69
C CYS A 82 -26.18 4.34 -15.57
N ARG A 83 -26.78 4.79 -16.67
CA ARG A 83 -26.19 5.78 -17.58
C ARG A 83 -26.03 7.14 -16.89
N THR A 84 -27.08 7.59 -16.20
CA THR A 84 -27.06 8.82 -15.40
C THR A 84 -26.02 8.76 -14.30
N HIS A 85 -25.96 7.63 -13.57
CA HIS A 85 -24.93 7.42 -12.55
C HIS A 85 -23.51 7.44 -13.15
N HIS A 86 -23.28 6.75 -14.26
CA HIS A 86 -21.97 6.72 -14.90
C HIS A 86 -21.54 8.11 -15.36
N ARG A 87 -22.48 8.91 -15.93
CA ARG A 87 -22.22 10.29 -16.29
C ARG A 87 -21.86 11.14 -15.06
N ALA A 88 -22.62 11.05 -13.97
CA ALA A 88 -22.31 11.79 -12.76
C ALA A 88 -20.89 11.46 -12.21
N VAL A 89 -20.44 10.20 -12.31
CA VAL A 89 -19.09 9.82 -11.93
C VAL A 89 -18.04 10.45 -12.85
N THR A 90 -18.26 10.40 -14.17
CA THR A 90 -17.32 11.00 -15.14
C THR A 90 -17.25 12.52 -14.99
N ASP A 91 -18.39 13.19 -14.86
CA ASP A 91 -18.47 14.64 -14.65
C ASP A 91 -17.74 15.06 -13.36
N GLY A 92 -17.88 14.25 -12.29
CA GLY A 92 -17.15 14.44 -11.04
C GLY A 92 -15.65 14.31 -11.18
N LEU A 93 -15.16 13.32 -11.93
CA LEU A 93 -13.73 13.13 -12.20
C LEU A 93 -13.17 14.30 -13.04
N GLU A 94 -13.92 14.76 -14.04
CA GLU A 94 -13.56 15.89 -14.88
C GLU A 94 -13.49 17.20 -14.07
N ALA A 95 -14.50 17.45 -13.21
CA ALA A 95 -14.50 18.60 -12.31
C ALA A 95 -13.33 18.62 -11.33
N LEU A 96 -12.85 17.44 -10.93
CA LEU A 96 -11.67 17.28 -10.07
C LEU A 96 -10.35 17.21 -10.87
N THR A 97 -10.40 17.34 -12.18
CA THR A 97 -9.25 17.24 -13.08
C THR A 97 -8.50 15.91 -12.90
N ILE A 98 -9.24 14.82 -12.63
CA ILE A 98 -8.67 13.46 -12.52
C ILE A 98 -8.78 12.77 -13.88
N PRO A 99 -7.67 12.54 -14.59
CA PRO A 99 -7.69 11.87 -15.88
C PRO A 99 -8.08 10.39 -15.72
N TYR A 100 -8.92 9.90 -16.62
CA TYR A 100 -9.36 8.51 -16.65
C TYR A 100 -9.49 7.99 -18.07
N VAL A 101 -9.49 6.67 -18.22
CA VAL A 101 -9.75 5.97 -19.48
C VAL A 101 -10.97 5.07 -19.29
N LYS A 102 -11.91 5.14 -20.20
CA LYS A 102 -13.05 4.20 -20.25
C LYS A 102 -12.53 2.85 -20.76
N ASN A 103 -12.59 1.82 -19.89
CA ASN A 103 -12.24 0.47 -20.25
C ASN A 103 -13.47 -0.45 -20.17
N PRO A 104 -14.22 -0.63 -21.26
CA PRO A 104 -15.43 -1.44 -21.28
C PRO A 104 -15.19 -2.94 -21.01
N ARG A 105 -13.93 -3.37 -21.06
CA ARG A 105 -13.53 -4.75 -20.75
C ARG A 105 -13.17 -4.95 -19.30
N LEU A 106 -13.10 -3.88 -18.50
CA LEU A 106 -12.81 -3.95 -17.07
C LEU A 106 -13.97 -4.61 -16.32
N VAL A 107 -13.73 -5.80 -15.81
CA VAL A 107 -14.65 -6.54 -14.94
C VAL A 107 -13.95 -6.92 -13.64
N ARG A 108 -14.72 -7.04 -12.56
CA ARG A 108 -14.19 -7.41 -11.24
C ARG A 108 -14.30 -8.90 -10.98
N GLY A 109 -13.43 -9.41 -10.12
CA GLY A 109 -13.36 -10.83 -9.75
C GLY A 109 -14.54 -11.32 -8.92
N LEU A 110 -15.37 -10.44 -8.39
CA LEU A 110 -16.43 -10.71 -7.43
C LEU A 110 -17.76 -10.25 -7.99
N ASP A 111 -18.80 -11.05 -7.82
CA ASP A 111 -20.10 -10.86 -8.46
C ASP A 111 -20.98 -9.81 -7.76
N TYR A 112 -20.61 -9.38 -6.56
CA TYR A 112 -21.36 -8.38 -5.80
C TYR A 112 -21.20 -6.95 -6.33
N TYR A 113 -20.22 -6.68 -7.20
CA TYR A 113 -20.05 -5.35 -7.80
C TYR A 113 -21.20 -5.00 -8.73
N ASN A 114 -21.65 -3.76 -8.66
CA ASN A 114 -22.63 -3.15 -9.56
C ASN A 114 -22.22 -1.75 -9.97
N ARG A 115 -22.82 -1.22 -11.05
CA ARG A 115 -22.55 0.12 -11.58
C ARG A 115 -21.04 0.39 -11.74
N THR A 116 -20.46 1.29 -10.97
CA THR A 116 -19.06 1.72 -11.12
C THR A 116 -18.06 0.63 -10.74
N SER A 117 -17.12 0.39 -11.64
CA SER A 117 -15.91 -0.41 -11.43
C SER A 117 -14.70 0.38 -11.88
N PHE A 118 -13.60 0.31 -11.14
CA PHE A 118 -12.37 1.03 -11.48
C PHE A 118 -11.12 0.25 -11.09
N GLU A 119 -10.03 0.53 -11.82
CA GLU A 119 -8.66 0.08 -11.50
C GLU A 119 -7.67 1.21 -11.71
N TRP A 120 -6.67 1.28 -10.85
CA TRP A 120 -5.46 2.05 -11.08
C TRP A 120 -4.38 1.12 -11.62
N THR A 121 -3.90 1.42 -12.81
CA THR A 121 -2.92 0.59 -13.52
C THR A 121 -1.64 1.37 -13.80
N THR A 122 -0.55 0.63 -14.05
CA THR A 122 0.74 1.20 -14.45
C THR A 122 1.49 0.26 -15.39
N THR A 123 2.27 0.80 -16.29
CA THR A 123 3.15 0.02 -17.18
C THR A 123 4.46 -0.40 -16.50
N ARG A 124 4.74 0.07 -15.30
CA ARG A 124 6.00 -0.16 -14.58
C ARG A 124 6.12 -1.54 -13.91
N LEU A 125 5.00 -2.26 -13.75
CA LEU A 125 4.92 -3.56 -13.03
C LEU A 125 4.71 -4.76 -13.97
N GLY A 126 5.01 -4.64 -15.25
CA GLY A 126 4.90 -5.75 -16.22
C GLY A 126 3.46 -6.22 -16.44
N ALA A 127 3.25 -7.56 -16.54
CA ALA A 127 1.97 -8.15 -16.94
C ALA A 127 0.82 -7.97 -15.93
N GLN A 128 1.14 -7.81 -14.65
CA GLN A 128 0.17 -7.54 -13.60
C GLN A 128 0.18 -6.06 -13.22
N ASN A 129 -0.39 -5.25 -14.06
CA ASN A 129 -0.31 -3.80 -14.04
C ASN A 129 -1.25 -3.09 -13.04
N ALA A 130 -2.27 -3.77 -12.49
CA ALA A 130 -3.20 -3.17 -11.53
C ALA A 130 -2.58 -3.05 -10.13
N ILE A 131 -2.55 -1.84 -9.57
CA ILE A 131 -2.03 -1.56 -8.23
C ILE A 131 -3.14 -1.36 -7.20
N ALA A 132 -4.29 -0.91 -7.65
CA ALA A 132 -5.48 -0.73 -6.83
C ALA A 132 -6.71 -0.98 -7.67
N GLY A 133 -7.79 -1.40 -7.04
CA GLY A 133 -9.04 -1.56 -7.75
C GLY A 133 -10.21 -1.74 -6.81
N GLY A 134 -11.36 -1.34 -7.29
CA GLY A 134 -12.59 -1.34 -6.51
C GLY A 134 -13.82 -1.10 -7.35
N GLY A 135 -14.88 -0.70 -6.67
CA GLY A 135 -16.16 -0.39 -7.30
C GLY A 135 -17.28 -0.31 -6.29
N ARG A 136 -18.46 -0.11 -6.82
CA ARG A 136 -19.72 -0.03 -6.07
C ARG A 136 -20.32 -1.43 -5.87
N TYR A 137 -20.93 -1.68 -4.71
CA TYR A 137 -21.51 -2.98 -4.35
C TYR A 137 -22.72 -2.83 -3.40
N ASP A 138 -23.81 -2.28 -3.92
CA ASP A 138 -25.01 -1.91 -3.14
C ASP A 138 -25.72 -3.14 -2.51
N GLY A 139 -25.59 -4.31 -3.11
CA GLY A 139 -26.23 -5.54 -2.61
C GLY A 139 -25.44 -6.29 -1.51
N LEU A 140 -24.20 -5.90 -1.21
CA LEU A 140 -23.34 -6.71 -0.34
C LEU A 140 -23.83 -6.73 1.12
N VAL A 141 -24.29 -5.58 1.64
CA VAL A 141 -24.77 -5.49 3.02
C VAL A 141 -25.98 -6.39 3.23
N ALA A 142 -26.94 -6.38 2.28
CA ALA A 142 -28.11 -7.24 2.33
C ALA A 142 -27.73 -8.74 2.17
N LEU A 143 -26.74 -9.06 1.32
CA LEU A 143 -26.23 -10.42 1.18
C LEU A 143 -25.64 -10.97 2.48
N LEU A 144 -25.07 -10.09 3.32
CA LEU A 144 -24.51 -10.43 4.64
C LEU A 144 -25.56 -10.39 5.76
N GLY A 145 -26.83 -10.16 5.45
CA GLY A 145 -27.94 -10.17 6.41
C GLY A 145 -28.22 -8.82 7.09
N GLY A 146 -27.63 -7.73 6.61
CA GLY A 146 -27.94 -6.37 7.07
C GLY A 146 -29.00 -5.68 6.22
N ASP A 147 -29.42 -4.48 6.63
CA ASP A 147 -30.32 -3.64 5.85
C ASP A 147 -29.65 -3.19 4.55
N PRO A 148 -30.40 -3.14 3.42
CA PRO A 148 -29.86 -2.67 2.14
C PRO A 148 -29.23 -1.29 2.26
N ALA A 149 -27.94 -1.20 1.92
CA ALA A 149 -27.21 0.07 1.93
C ALA A 149 -26.27 0.16 0.72
N PRO A 150 -26.22 1.32 0.03
CA PRO A 150 -25.23 1.51 -1.02
C PRO A 150 -23.84 1.56 -0.43
N ALA A 151 -22.89 0.89 -1.10
CA ALA A 151 -21.51 0.86 -0.65
C ALA A 151 -20.52 0.96 -1.82
N ILE A 152 -19.38 1.54 -1.56
CA ILE A 152 -18.22 1.59 -2.45
C ILE A 152 -16.95 1.29 -1.67
N GLY A 153 -16.03 0.59 -2.26
CA GLY A 153 -14.74 0.31 -1.64
C GLY A 153 -13.68 -0.08 -2.65
N PHE A 154 -12.46 -0.19 -2.16
CA PHE A 154 -11.31 -0.56 -2.96
C PHE A 154 -10.26 -1.28 -2.14
N ALA A 155 -9.35 -1.95 -2.83
CA ALA A 155 -8.16 -2.55 -2.25
C ALA A 155 -6.92 -2.11 -3.02
N LEU A 156 -5.78 -2.09 -2.33
CA LEU A 156 -4.46 -1.72 -2.83
C LEU A 156 -3.50 -2.90 -2.62
N GLY A 157 -2.65 -3.15 -3.62
CA GLY A 157 -1.55 -4.09 -3.46
C GLY A 157 -0.36 -3.42 -2.77
N MET A 158 -0.12 -3.69 -1.48
CA MET A 158 0.95 -3.05 -0.71
C MET A 158 2.33 -3.30 -1.32
N GLU A 159 2.63 -4.53 -1.70
CA GLU A 159 3.89 -4.91 -2.32
C GLU A 159 4.10 -4.19 -3.65
N ARG A 160 3.07 -4.13 -4.49
CA ARG A 160 3.12 -3.41 -5.77
C ARG A 160 3.32 -1.92 -5.59
N MET A 161 2.72 -1.35 -4.56
CA MET A 161 2.95 0.05 -4.22
C MET A 161 4.37 0.29 -3.72
N ALA A 162 4.91 -0.61 -2.90
CA ALA A 162 6.28 -0.53 -2.41
C ALA A 162 7.31 -0.55 -3.55
N GLU A 163 7.08 -1.37 -4.59
CA GLU A 163 7.92 -1.40 -5.80
C GLU A 163 7.88 -0.10 -6.62
N LEU A 164 6.79 0.67 -6.51
CA LEU A 164 6.61 1.92 -7.23
C LEU A 164 7.11 3.15 -6.47
N LEU A 165 7.38 3.02 -5.17
CA LEU A 165 7.89 4.14 -4.37
C LEU A 165 9.24 4.62 -4.91
N PRO A 166 9.51 5.94 -4.88
CA PRO A 166 10.82 6.46 -5.18
C PRO A 166 11.90 5.81 -4.31
N PRO A 167 13.12 5.54 -4.85
CA PRO A 167 14.19 4.87 -4.10
C PRO A 167 14.59 5.53 -2.78
N GLU A 168 14.35 6.82 -2.66
CA GLU A 168 14.57 7.59 -1.43
C GLU A 168 13.46 7.44 -0.40
N THR A 169 12.29 6.93 -0.80
CA THR A 169 11.16 6.70 0.09
C THR A 169 11.44 5.47 0.95
N GLY A 170 11.39 5.64 2.25
CA GLY A 170 11.64 4.52 3.16
C GLY A 170 13.14 4.24 3.40
N ARG A 171 14.06 5.13 3.01
CA ARG A 171 15.43 5.04 3.54
C ARG A 171 15.33 5.00 5.05
N PRO A 172 15.89 3.96 5.69
CA PRO A 172 15.87 3.89 7.14
C PRO A 172 16.46 5.19 7.70
N VAL A 173 15.68 5.92 8.46
CA VAL A 173 16.23 7.06 9.19
C VAL A 173 17.16 6.49 10.23
N PRO A 174 18.46 6.91 10.26
CA PRO A 174 19.40 6.38 11.23
C PRO A 174 18.84 6.47 12.65
N PRO A 175 19.06 5.46 13.50
CA PRO A 175 18.64 5.55 14.88
C PRO A 175 19.43 6.63 15.63
N ASP A 176 18.74 7.31 16.53
CA ASP A 176 19.39 8.28 17.41
C ASP A 176 20.29 7.57 18.42
N LEU A 177 19.88 6.37 18.81
CA LEU A 177 20.55 5.58 19.84
C LEU A 177 20.50 4.08 19.48
N PHE A 178 21.63 3.41 19.68
CA PHE A 178 21.73 1.94 19.64
C PHE A 178 22.00 1.42 21.05
N MET A 179 21.21 0.42 21.50
CA MET A 179 21.37 -0.25 22.78
C MET A 179 22.19 -1.53 22.59
N ALA A 180 23.46 -1.49 22.98
CA ALA A 180 24.36 -2.64 22.96
C ALA A 180 24.30 -3.37 24.32
N ALA A 181 23.75 -4.58 24.31
CA ALA A 181 23.60 -5.41 25.50
C ALA A 181 24.54 -6.62 25.47
N LEU A 182 25.26 -6.86 26.52
CA LEU A 182 26.13 -8.03 26.69
C LEU A 182 25.57 -8.95 27.77
N GLY A 183 25.00 -10.07 27.34
CA GLY A 183 24.35 -11.05 28.21
C GLY A 183 22.84 -10.77 28.45
N GLU A 184 22.16 -11.80 28.90
CA GLU A 184 20.70 -11.78 29.04
C GLU A 184 20.23 -10.77 30.09
N ARG A 185 20.95 -10.63 31.20
CA ARG A 185 20.63 -9.69 32.25
C ARG A 185 20.68 -8.24 31.76
N ALA A 186 21.69 -7.90 30.95
CA ALA A 186 21.79 -6.58 30.35
C ALA A 186 20.64 -6.30 29.36
N ARG A 187 20.26 -7.29 28.52
CA ARG A 187 19.11 -7.17 27.63
C ARG A 187 17.80 -6.91 28.38
N ARG A 188 17.55 -7.69 29.42
CA ARG A 188 16.34 -7.49 30.28
C ARG A 188 16.32 -6.12 30.95
N TRP A 189 17.47 -5.66 31.42
CA TRP A 189 17.59 -4.35 32.07
C TRP A 189 17.36 -3.19 31.08
N LEU A 190 17.88 -3.30 29.83
CA LEU A 190 17.71 -2.27 28.80
C LEU A 190 16.31 -2.23 28.21
N GLN A 191 15.53 -3.31 28.28
CA GLN A 191 14.22 -3.38 27.64
C GLN A 191 13.24 -2.27 28.08
N PRO A 192 12.98 -2.04 29.38
CA PRO A 192 12.11 -0.95 29.82
C PRO A 192 12.67 0.43 29.48
N VAL A 193 13.99 0.62 29.53
CA VAL A 193 14.65 1.86 29.12
C VAL A 193 14.41 2.15 27.62
N THR A 194 14.60 1.14 26.79
CA THR A 194 14.35 1.21 25.34
C THR A 194 12.90 1.58 25.03
N MET A 195 11.95 0.91 25.69
CA MET A 195 10.53 1.17 25.47
C MET A 195 10.14 2.59 25.89
N ARG A 196 10.67 3.07 27.00
CA ARG A 196 10.40 4.43 27.47
C ARG A 196 10.94 5.48 26.51
N LEU A 197 12.16 5.35 26.03
CA LEU A 197 12.76 6.28 25.04
C LEU A 197 11.98 6.27 23.72
N ARG A 198 11.55 5.09 23.26
CA ARG A 198 10.70 4.98 22.06
C ARG A 198 9.34 5.68 22.23
N ALA A 199 8.71 5.54 23.39
CA ALA A 199 7.47 6.25 23.72
C ALA A 199 7.64 7.78 23.74
N GLU A 200 8.84 8.28 23.99
CA GLU A 200 9.21 9.69 23.92
C GLU A 200 9.63 10.14 22.51
N GLY A 201 9.49 9.27 21.49
CA GLY A 201 9.81 9.58 20.09
C GLY A 201 11.28 9.42 19.71
N VAL A 202 12.13 8.89 20.59
CA VAL A 202 13.54 8.61 20.29
C VAL A 202 13.61 7.34 19.41
N ARG A 203 14.32 7.41 18.29
CA ARG A 203 14.57 6.27 17.42
C ARG A 203 15.64 5.40 18.01
N VAL A 204 15.24 4.33 18.69
CA VAL A 204 16.14 3.41 19.38
C VAL A 204 16.16 2.06 18.67
N GLU A 205 17.35 1.64 18.25
CA GLU A 205 17.66 0.26 17.88
C GLU A 205 18.30 -0.48 19.05
N ALA A 206 18.08 -1.79 19.13
CA ALA A 206 18.63 -2.63 20.15
C ALA A 206 19.06 -3.99 19.59
N GLU A 207 20.04 -4.61 20.22
CA GLU A 207 20.38 -5.99 19.93
C GLU A 207 19.49 -6.92 20.74
N TYR A 208 18.79 -7.83 20.07
CA TYR A 208 17.88 -8.79 20.68
C TYR A 208 18.46 -10.20 20.76
N GLU A 209 19.49 -10.47 19.96
CA GLU A 209 20.18 -11.75 19.93
C GLU A 209 21.50 -11.66 20.72
N GLU A 210 22.09 -12.82 21.02
CA GLU A 210 23.39 -12.85 21.65
C GLU A 210 24.47 -12.53 20.63
N ALA A 211 25.17 -11.41 20.82
CA ALA A 211 26.19 -10.93 19.94
C ALA A 211 27.34 -10.27 20.70
N SER A 212 28.57 -10.42 20.16
CA SER A 212 29.74 -9.77 20.75
C SER A 212 29.63 -8.26 20.65
N LEU A 213 30.24 -7.51 21.57
CA LEU A 213 30.31 -6.03 21.51
C LEU A 213 30.82 -5.53 20.17
N LYS A 214 31.83 -6.19 19.59
CA LYS A 214 32.37 -5.84 18.28
C LYS A 214 31.34 -5.94 17.17
N SER A 215 30.50 -6.99 17.18
CA SER A 215 29.41 -7.17 16.20
C SER A 215 28.35 -6.09 16.37
N GLN A 216 27.93 -5.83 17.60
CA GLN A 216 26.93 -4.80 17.93
C GLN A 216 27.40 -3.41 17.53
N MET A 217 28.66 -3.07 17.78
CA MET A 217 29.26 -1.79 17.37
C MET A 217 29.29 -1.62 15.85
N ARG A 218 29.64 -2.68 15.10
CA ARG A 218 29.58 -2.66 13.61
C ARG A 218 28.14 -2.45 13.11
N ARG A 219 27.17 -3.07 13.75
CA ARG A 219 25.76 -2.90 13.42
C ARG A 219 25.31 -1.47 13.67
N ALA A 220 25.66 -0.91 14.84
CA ALA A 220 25.35 0.48 15.18
C ALA A 220 25.94 1.47 14.16
N ASP A 221 27.19 1.27 13.76
CA ASP A 221 27.86 2.08 12.76
C ASP A 221 27.22 1.94 11.37
N LYS A 222 26.94 0.71 10.93
CA LYS A 222 26.25 0.44 9.65
C LYS A 222 24.86 1.09 9.59
N LEU A 223 24.14 1.12 10.69
CA LEU A 223 22.84 1.79 10.82
C LEU A 223 22.95 3.31 10.89
N GLY A 224 24.16 3.84 11.08
CA GLY A 224 24.41 5.27 11.25
C GLY A 224 23.93 5.82 12.60
N ALA A 225 23.90 4.97 13.63
CA ALA A 225 23.50 5.40 14.97
C ALA A 225 24.36 6.56 15.46
N ARG A 226 23.73 7.53 16.11
CA ARG A 226 24.43 8.70 16.67
C ARG A 226 25.12 8.38 18.00
N LEU A 227 24.40 7.70 18.86
CA LEU A 227 24.87 7.26 20.19
C LEU A 227 24.77 5.74 20.32
N VAL A 228 25.67 5.17 21.12
CA VAL A 228 25.58 3.77 21.56
C VAL A 228 25.59 3.74 23.09
N CYS A 229 24.59 3.11 23.69
CA CYS A 229 24.57 2.76 25.09
C CYS A 229 25.06 1.33 25.26
N ILE A 230 26.12 1.13 26.03
CA ILE A 230 26.74 -0.19 26.25
C ILE A 230 26.48 -0.63 27.68
N VAL A 231 25.86 -1.80 27.80
CA VAL A 231 25.53 -2.41 29.11
C VAL A 231 25.93 -3.87 29.10
N GLY A 232 26.72 -4.27 30.06
CA GLY A 232 27.09 -5.65 30.37
C GLY A 232 27.06 -5.90 31.86
N GLU A 233 27.54 -7.05 32.29
CA GLU A 233 27.56 -7.44 33.71
C GLU A 233 28.36 -6.46 34.60
N ASN A 234 29.51 -5.96 34.09
CA ASN A 234 30.35 -5.00 34.81
C ASN A 234 29.65 -3.66 35.00
N GLU A 235 28.98 -3.17 33.97
CA GLU A 235 28.19 -1.93 34.00
C GLU A 235 27.02 -2.05 34.98
N LEU A 236 26.32 -3.18 34.97
CA LEU A 236 25.24 -3.43 35.91
C LEU A 236 25.72 -3.60 37.36
N ALA A 237 26.86 -4.26 37.56
CA ALA A 237 27.45 -4.45 38.88
C ALA A 237 27.93 -3.14 39.51
N SER A 238 28.54 -2.26 38.68
CA SER A 238 29.04 -0.96 39.12
C SER A 238 27.97 0.13 39.17
N GLY A 239 26.78 -0.10 38.58
CA GLY A 239 25.74 0.92 38.42
C GLY A 239 26.15 2.06 37.45
N ARG A 240 27.13 1.83 36.60
CA ARG A 240 27.71 2.83 35.69
C ARG A 240 27.65 2.37 34.24
N ILE A 241 26.88 3.07 33.43
CA ILE A 241 26.57 2.73 32.03
C ILE A 241 27.44 3.57 31.10
N VAL A 242 27.94 2.95 30.04
CA VAL A 242 28.78 3.63 29.02
C VAL A 242 27.89 4.18 27.90
N ILE A 243 28.04 5.47 27.59
CA ILE A 243 27.47 6.12 26.41
C ILE A 243 28.62 6.53 25.48
N LYS A 244 28.56 6.07 24.24
CA LYS A 244 29.54 6.42 23.19
C LYS A 244 28.87 7.22 22.09
N ASN A 245 29.46 8.32 21.69
CA ASN A 245 29.07 9.09 20.52
C ASN A 245 29.88 8.61 19.32
N LEU A 246 29.22 8.06 18.30
CA LEU A 246 29.92 7.52 17.12
C LEU A 246 30.44 8.60 16.17
N ARG A 247 29.92 9.84 16.23
CA ARG A 247 30.41 10.94 15.39
C ARG A 247 31.70 11.58 15.91
N THR A 248 31.78 11.72 17.22
CA THR A 248 32.95 12.38 17.88
C THR A 248 33.95 11.39 18.44
N ALA A 249 33.59 10.09 18.40
CA ALA A 249 34.31 8.97 19.05
C ALA A 249 34.50 9.17 20.59
N SER A 250 33.81 10.14 21.19
CA SER A 250 33.86 10.36 22.64
C SER A 250 33.04 9.28 23.37
N GLN A 251 33.50 8.93 24.58
CA GLN A 251 32.90 7.97 25.44
C GLN A 251 32.83 8.51 26.86
N GLU A 252 31.69 8.34 27.48
CA GLU A 252 31.42 8.78 28.85
C GLU A 252 30.73 7.69 29.64
N THR A 253 30.89 7.73 30.95
CA THR A 253 30.24 6.81 31.86
C THR A 253 29.28 7.58 32.76
N VAL A 254 28.02 7.16 32.78
CA VAL A 254 26.94 7.81 33.53
C VAL A 254 26.36 6.85 34.58
N ALA A 255 25.75 7.38 35.62
CA ALA A 255 25.04 6.56 36.60
C ALA A 255 23.77 5.94 35.99
N ALA A 256 23.49 4.68 36.27
CA ALA A 256 22.40 3.91 35.69
C ALA A 256 21.02 4.55 35.94
N ASP A 257 20.79 5.13 37.11
CA ASP A 257 19.57 5.85 37.53
C ASP A 257 19.37 7.16 36.73
N ARG A 258 20.44 7.76 36.20
CA ARG A 258 20.40 8.98 35.37
C ARG A 258 20.46 8.73 33.88
N LEU A 259 20.50 7.48 33.43
CA LEU A 259 20.72 7.13 32.01
C LEU A 259 19.72 7.82 31.08
N LEU A 260 18.43 7.81 31.42
CA LEU A 260 17.39 8.44 30.60
C LEU A 260 17.62 9.94 30.40
N ASP A 261 17.93 10.65 31.48
CA ASP A 261 18.15 12.09 31.45
C ASP A 261 19.43 12.45 30.67
N GLU A 262 20.47 11.62 30.85
CA GLU A 262 21.74 11.81 30.14
C GLU A 262 21.61 11.52 28.63
N ILE A 263 20.79 10.56 28.24
CA ILE A 263 20.48 10.31 26.82
C ILE A 263 19.69 11.50 26.24
N ARG A 264 18.66 11.97 26.94
CA ARG A 264 17.84 13.13 26.49
C ARG A 264 18.68 14.41 26.29
N LYS A 265 19.63 14.69 27.16
CA LYS A 265 20.53 15.86 27.02
C LYS A 265 21.41 15.79 25.76
N ARG A 266 21.76 14.60 25.31
CA ARG A 266 22.66 14.37 24.15
C ARG A 266 21.93 14.23 22.82
N LEU A 267 20.65 13.96 22.88
CA LEU A 267 19.80 13.90 21.69
C LEU A 267 19.12 15.27 21.49
N PRO A 268 18.98 15.74 20.24
CA PRO A 268 18.14 16.90 19.99
C PRO A 268 16.71 16.59 20.45
N PRO A 269 15.93 17.60 20.88
CA PRO A 269 14.51 17.40 21.12
C PRO A 269 13.92 16.74 19.87
N ALA A 270 13.07 15.71 20.07
CA ALA A 270 12.38 15.06 18.98
C ALA A 270 11.64 16.14 18.20
N GLY A 271 12.16 16.47 17.03
CA GLY A 271 11.49 17.42 16.13
C GLY A 271 10.13 16.83 15.78
N PRO A 272 9.08 17.62 15.56
CA PRO A 272 7.82 17.13 15.01
C PRO A 272 8.16 16.31 13.78
N ALA A 273 7.52 15.17 13.62
CA ALA A 273 7.68 14.32 12.44
C ALA A 273 7.66 15.23 11.22
N ALA A 274 8.73 15.21 10.41
CA ALA A 274 8.88 16.13 9.29
C ALA A 274 7.59 16.12 8.49
N PRO A 275 6.92 17.27 8.24
CA PRO A 275 5.74 17.30 7.41
C PRO A 275 6.10 16.69 6.06
N PRO A 276 5.20 16.00 5.39
CA PRO A 276 5.45 15.51 4.06
C PRO A 276 5.91 16.69 3.20
N PRO A 277 6.98 16.56 2.41
CA PRO A 277 7.53 17.67 1.65
C PRO A 277 6.43 18.30 0.81
N GLY A 278 6.18 19.57 1.06
CA GLY A 278 5.17 20.37 0.40
C GLY A 278 5.36 20.28 -1.11
N GLY A 279 4.30 19.95 -1.83
CA GLY A 279 4.27 20.00 -3.28
C GLY A 279 4.60 21.43 -3.72
N SER A 280 5.69 21.63 -4.44
CA SER A 280 5.87 22.81 -5.26
C SER A 280 4.71 22.85 -6.25
N GLY A 281 3.85 23.84 -6.11
CA GLY A 281 2.78 24.11 -7.05
C GLY A 281 3.33 24.26 -8.48
N PRO A 282 2.50 24.07 -9.51
CA PRO A 282 2.94 24.23 -10.88
C PRO A 282 3.42 25.67 -11.08
N SER A 283 4.69 25.82 -11.48
CA SER A 283 5.23 27.06 -11.99
C SER A 283 4.41 27.47 -13.21
N THR A 284 3.64 28.53 -13.08
CA THR A 284 3.07 29.24 -14.22
C THR A 284 4.22 29.92 -14.95
N ALA A 285 4.74 29.29 -15.99
CA ALA A 285 5.53 29.96 -17.01
C ALA A 285 4.58 30.35 -18.13
N GLY A 286 4.65 31.63 -18.51
CA GLY A 286 3.81 32.37 -19.46
C GLY A 286 3.84 31.85 -20.90
#